data_5c8d3f6d46b862c04f12eb2f21d51b0d
#
_entry.id   5c8d3f6d46b862c04f12eb2f21d51b0d
#
_cell.length_a   1.000
_cell.length_b   1.000
_cell.length_c   1.000
_cell.angle_alpha   90.00
_cell.angle_beta   90.00
_cell.angle_gamma   90.00
#
_symmetry.space_group_name_H-M   'P 1'
#
loop_
_entity.id
_entity.type
_entity.pdbx_description
1 polymer ?
#
loop_
_entity_poly.entity_id
_entity_poly.type
_entity_poly.pdbx_seq_one_letter_code
_entity_poly.pdbx_strand_id
1 'polypeptide(L)'
;MGSVFRSEEMCLAQLFLQAASAYDCVSELGEAGLVEFRDLNPNVTTFQRKFVSEMRRCEEMEKTLGYLLQEIKKADIALTDSEVNPVAPLPKHVLKIQEQLQQLEAELREVTKNKETLKRNFLELTEYNHMLRVTQNFVKRTSE
;
A
#
# COMPACT_ATOMS: atom_id res chain seq x y z
N MET A 1 6.92 13.49 -40.86
CA MET A 1 7.81 13.35 -39.70
C MET A 1 7.20 14.14 -38.56
N GLY A 2 6.40 13.45 -37.75
CA GLY A 2 5.74 14.03 -36.59
C GLY A 2 6.74 14.40 -35.52
N SER A 3 6.50 15.50 -34.86
CA SER A 3 7.34 16.13 -33.87
C SER A 3 7.56 15.25 -32.64
N VAL A 4 8.72 14.65 -32.53
CA VAL A 4 9.17 13.94 -31.34
C VAL A 4 9.31 14.87 -30.11
N PHE A 5 9.16 16.17 -30.30
CA PHE A 5 9.35 17.21 -29.28
C PHE A 5 8.16 18.14 -29.05
N ARG A 6 6.98 17.83 -29.58
CA ARG A 6 5.75 18.60 -29.29
C ARG A 6 4.83 17.76 -28.43
N SER A 7 4.31 18.37 -27.34
CA SER A 7 3.20 17.81 -26.58
C SER A 7 1.95 17.73 -27.46
N GLU A 8 1.08 16.78 -27.17
CA GLU A 8 -0.26 16.69 -27.75
C GLU A 8 -1.01 18.02 -27.55
N GLU A 9 -1.92 18.32 -28.49
CA GLU A 9 -2.76 19.53 -28.40
C GLU A 9 -3.73 19.39 -27.24
N MET A 10 -3.64 20.30 -26.27
CA MET A 10 -4.44 20.28 -25.03
C MET A 10 -5.50 21.34 -25.07
N CYS A 11 -6.69 21.06 -24.55
CA CYS A 11 -7.75 22.05 -24.36
C CYS A 11 -8.21 22.07 -22.90
N LEU A 12 -8.61 23.23 -22.41
CA LEU A 12 -9.26 23.37 -21.12
C LEU A 12 -10.77 23.22 -21.30
N ALA A 13 -11.36 22.22 -20.69
CA ALA A 13 -12.78 21.94 -20.75
C ALA A 13 -13.42 22.04 -19.36
N GLN A 14 -14.66 22.48 -19.27
CA GLN A 14 -15.44 22.49 -18.04
C GLN A 14 -16.65 21.58 -18.22
N LEU A 15 -16.76 20.57 -17.35
CA LEU A 15 -17.83 19.61 -17.38
C LEU A 15 -18.82 19.89 -16.24
N PHE A 16 -20.11 19.92 -16.58
CA PHE A 16 -21.20 20.05 -15.60
C PHE A 16 -21.92 18.70 -15.50
N LEU A 17 -21.86 18.07 -14.35
CA LEU A 17 -22.40 16.73 -14.11
C LEU A 17 -23.39 16.74 -12.94
N GLN A 18 -24.37 15.84 -12.99
CA GLN A 18 -25.17 15.53 -11.83
C GLN A 18 -24.33 14.73 -10.83
N ALA A 19 -24.50 14.97 -9.52
CA ALA A 19 -23.72 14.32 -8.48
C ALA A 19 -23.86 12.78 -8.50
N ALA A 20 -25.00 12.25 -8.95
CA ALA A 20 -25.23 10.82 -9.06
C ALA A 20 -24.39 10.14 -10.16
N SER A 21 -24.09 10.87 -11.25
CA SER A 21 -23.31 10.34 -12.37
C SER A 21 -21.83 10.72 -12.32
N ALA A 22 -21.43 11.48 -11.28
CA ALA A 22 -20.06 11.99 -11.20
C ALA A 22 -19.03 10.87 -11.08
N TYR A 23 -19.34 9.81 -10.31
CA TYR A 23 -18.43 8.68 -10.14
C TYR A 23 -18.17 7.96 -11.46
N ASP A 24 -19.23 7.60 -12.17
CA ASP A 24 -19.13 6.87 -13.43
C ASP A 24 -18.38 7.68 -14.50
N CYS A 25 -18.69 8.98 -14.61
CA CYS A 25 -17.99 9.85 -15.54
C CYS A 25 -16.50 10.01 -15.22
N VAL A 26 -16.15 10.18 -13.94
CA VAL A 26 -14.74 10.29 -13.53
C VAL A 26 -14.01 8.97 -13.74
N SER A 27 -14.67 7.84 -13.49
CA SER A 27 -14.11 6.51 -13.75
C SER A 27 -13.79 6.32 -15.23
N GLU A 28 -14.73 6.58 -16.11
CA GLU A 28 -14.54 6.47 -17.59
C GLU A 28 -13.44 7.40 -18.09
N LEU A 29 -13.40 8.64 -17.61
CA LEU A 29 -12.34 9.59 -17.96
C LEU A 29 -10.97 9.15 -17.43
N GLY A 30 -10.92 8.52 -16.24
CA GLY A 30 -9.70 7.97 -15.66
C GLY A 30 -9.18 6.77 -16.47
N GLU A 31 -10.07 5.90 -16.96
CA GLU A 31 -9.70 4.78 -17.81
C GLU A 31 -9.18 5.25 -19.19
N ALA A 32 -9.77 6.31 -19.73
CA ALA A 32 -9.27 6.91 -20.97
C ALA A 32 -7.84 7.47 -20.84
N GLY A 33 -7.43 7.89 -19.62
CA GLY A 33 -6.08 8.35 -19.33
C GLY A 33 -5.68 9.65 -20.05
N LEU A 34 -6.65 10.38 -20.59
CA LEU A 34 -6.42 11.57 -21.42
C LEU A 34 -6.77 12.89 -20.70
N VAL A 35 -7.16 12.83 -19.43
CA VAL A 35 -7.71 13.97 -18.70
C VAL A 35 -6.92 14.21 -17.41
N GLU A 36 -6.53 15.47 -17.21
CA GLU A 36 -6.01 15.96 -15.95
C GLU A 36 -7.08 16.83 -15.28
N PHE A 37 -7.45 16.48 -14.03
CA PHE A 37 -8.46 17.23 -13.28
C PHE A 37 -7.83 18.42 -12.56
N ARG A 38 -8.44 19.59 -12.73
CA ARG A 38 -8.05 20.80 -12.02
C ARG A 38 -9.08 21.15 -10.96
N ASP A 39 -8.65 21.28 -9.71
CA ASP A 39 -9.52 21.74 -8.62
C ASP A 39 -9.90 23.21 -8.83
N LEU A 40 -11.19 23.47 -8.99
CA LEU A 40 -11.74 24.83 -9.12
C LEU A 40 -11.96 25.53 -7.77
N ASN A 41 -11.91 24.77 -6.67
CA ASN A 41 -12.23 25.26 -5.33
C ASN A 41 -11.10 24.95 -4.32
N PRO A 42 -9.85 25.35 -4.56
CA PRO A 42 -8.72 24.98 -3.70
C PRO A 42 -8.86 25.54 -2.27
N ASN A 43 -9.58 26.65 -2.11
CA ASN A 43 -9.79 27.33 -0.83
C ASN A 43 -11.02 26.86 -0.05
N VAL A 44 -11.80 25.92 -0.60
CA VAL A 44 -12.99 25.39 0.10
C VAL A 44 -12.56 24.37 1.14
N THR A 45 -13.05 24.56 2.37
CA THR A 45 -12.74 23.65 3.48
C THR A 45 -13.24 22.24 3.22
N THR A 46 -12.56 21.25 3.79
CA THR A 46 -12.88 19.83 3.63
C THR A 46 -14.35 19.51 3.98
N PHE A 47 -14.92 20.20 4.97
CA PHE A 47 -16.33 20.01 5.39
C PHE A 47 -17.37 20.45 4.34
N GLN A 48 -16.99 21.28 3.41
CA GLN A 48 -17.88 21.81 2.37
C GLN A 48 -17.79 21.02 1.06
N ARG A 49 -16.84 20.08 0.98
CA ARG A 49 -16.61 19.24 -0.21
C ARG A 49 -17.50 17.99 -0.16
N LYS A 50 -17.99 17.59 -1.33
CA LYS A 50 -18.62 16.28 -1.50
C LYS A 50 -17.53 15.18 -1.60
N PHE A 51 -17.89 13.95 -1.27
CA PHE A 51 -17.03 12.77 -1.42
C PHE A 51 -15.77 12.76 -0.55
N VAL A 52 -15.75 13.53 0.53
CA VAL A 52 -14.58 13.58 1.46
C VAL A 52 -14.33 12.23 2.13
N SER A 53 -15.39 11.52 2.49
CA SER A 53 -15.31 10.19 3.11
C SER A 53 -14.70 9.17 2.14
N GLU A 54 -15.10 9.24 0.89
CA GLU A 54 -14.58 8.38 -0.18
C GLU A 54 -13.11 8.68 -0.47
N MET A 55 -12.74 9.96 -0.55
CA MET A 55 -11.35 10.37 -0.73
C MET A 55 -10.45 9.89 0.41
N ARG A 56 -10.86 10.10 1.67
CA ARG A 56 -10.10 9.61 2.85
C ARG A 56 -9.93 8.10 2.83
N ARG A 57 -10.96 7.38 2.43
CA ARG A 57 -10.90 5.93 2.28
C ARG A 57 -9.86 5.51 1.26
N CYS A 58 -9.82 6.17 0.10
CA CYS A 58 -8.81 5.91 -0.92
C CYS A 58 -7.40 6.22 -0.40
N GLU A 59 -7.21 7.34 0.29
CA GLU A 59 -5.92 7.70 0.89
C GLU A 59 -5.46 6.68 1.95
N GLU A 60 -6.38 6.16 2.77
CA GLU A 60 -6.07 5.10 3.73
C GLU A 60 -5.68 3.79 3.04
N MET A 61 -6.42 3.39 2.01
CA MET A 61 -6.09 2.21 1.22
C MET A 61 -4.73 2.35 0.52
N GLU A 62 -4.41 3.52 -0.01
CA GLU A 62 -3.13 3.81 -0.63
C GLU A 62 -1.97 3.65 0.36
N LYS A 63 -2.13 4.15 1.60
CA LYS A 63 -1.14 3.97 2.67
C LYS A 63 -0.94 2.50 3.02
N THR A 64 -2.05 1.75 3.15
CA THR A 64 -1.99 0.31 3.44
C THR A 64 -1.31 -0.45 2.31
N LEU A 65 -1.64 -0.16 1.06
CA LEU A 65 -0.97 -0.73 -0.11
C LEU A 65 0.53 -0.41 -0.14
N GLY A 66 0.89 0.85 0.15
CA GLY A 66 2.29 1.26 0.25
C GLY A 66 3.07 0.46 1.30
N TYR A 67 2.46 0.22 2.46
CA TYR A 67 3.04 -0.63 3.50
C TYR A 67 3.21 -2.09 3.02
N LEU A 68 2.17 -2.69 2.44
CA LEU A 68 2.23 -4.06 1.94
C LEU A 68 3.30 -4.23 0.86
N LEU A 69 3.40 -3.27 -0.08
CA LEU A 69 4.42 -3.27 -1.12
C LEU A 69 5.84 -3.19 -0.55
N GLN A 70 6.05 -2.41 0.52
CA GLN A 70 7.35 -2.35 1.19
C GLN A 70 7.72 -3.70 1.83
N GLU A 71 6.76 -4.36 2.48
CA GLU A 71 7.00 -5.67 3.09
C GLU A 71 7.28 -6.77 2.04
N ILE A 72 6.57 -6.74 0.90
CA ILE A 72 6.84 -7.62 -0.25
C ILE A 72 8.26 -7.41 -0.77
N LYS A 73 8.69 -6.15 -0.94
CA LYS A 73 10.07 -5.83 -1.35
C LYS A 73 11.11 -6.31 -0.34
N LYS A 74 10.85 -6.15 0.96
CA LYS A 74 11.75 -6.67 2.02
C LYS A 74 11.86 -8.20 2.02
N ALA A 75 10.80 -8.87 1.59
CA ALA A 75 10.77 -10.33 1.46
C ALA A 75 11.39 -10.85 0.16
N ASP A 76 11.85 -9.94 -0.71
CA ASP A 76 12.45 -10.24 -2.04
C ASP A 76 11.51 -11.08 -2.93
N ILE A 77 10.21 -10.79 -2.84
CA ILE A 77 9.19 -11.44 -3.66
C ILE A 77 9.05 -10.66 -4.96
N ALA A 78 9.31 -11.33 -6.09
CA ALA A 78 9.11 -10.73 -7.40
C ALA A 78 7.61 -10.52 -7.67
N LEU A 79 7.22 -9.28 -7.93
CA LEU A 79 5.89 -8.95 -8.41
C LEU A 79 5.87 -9.09 -9.94
N THR A 80 4.94 -9.86 -10.45
CA THR A 80 4.64 -9.89 -11.89
C THR A 80 3.77 -8.69 -12.21
N ASP A 81 4.33 -7.74 -12.94
CA ASP A 81 3.54 -6.63 -13.48
C ASP A 81 2.57 -7.17 -14.53
N SER A 82 1.30 -6.88 -14.37
CA SER A 82 0.28 -7.13 -15.39
C SER A 82 0.33 -5.94 -16.35
N GLU A 83 0.59 -6.19 -17.63
CA GLU A 83 0.63 -5.14 -18.67
C GLU A 83 -0.72 -4.44 -18.85
N VAL A 84 -1.80 -4.99 -18.29
CA VAL A 84 -3.14 -4.45 -18.41
C VAL A 84 -3.59 -3.85 -17.07
N ASN A 85 -3.80 -2.56 -17.04
CA ASN A 85 -4.42 -1.91 -15.90
C ASN A 85 -5.88 -2.41 -15.76
N PRO A 86 -6.25 -2.93 -14.58
CA PRO A 86 -7.62 -3.37 -14.36
C PRO A 86 -8.58 -2.18 -14.36
N VAL A 87 -9.80 -2.40 -14.81
CA VAL A 87 -10.89 -1.44 -14.75
C VAL A 87 -11.17 -1.04 -13.30
N ALA A 88 -11.50 0.24 -13.07
CA ALA A 88 -11.79 0.75 -11.74
C ALA A 88 -12.94 -0.05 -11.07
N PRO A 89 -12.78 -0.48 -9.82
CA PRO A 89 -13.78 -1.31 -9.16
C PRO A 89 -15.03 -0.49 -8.81
N LEU A 90 -16.19 -1.12 -8.90
CA LEU A 90 -17.45 -0.54 -8.45
C LEU A 90 -17.40 -0.16 -6.96
N PRO A 91 -18.14 0.86 -6.49
CA PRO A 91 -18.11 1.33 -5.10
C PRO A 91 -18.31 0.22 -4.05
N LYS A 92 -19.16 -0.76 -4.33
CA LYS A 92 -19.36 -1.94 -3.48
C LYS A 92 -18.11 -2.83 -3.36
N HIS A 93 -17.36 -2.95 -4.45
CA HIS A 93 -16.11 -3.72 -4.48
C HIS A 93 -14.99 -2.98 -3.76
N VAL A 94 -14.96 -1.65 -3.81
CA VAL A 94 -13.99 -0.83 -3.06
C VAL A 94 -14.08 -1.10 -1.56
N LEU A 95 -15.29 -1.20 -1.00
CA LEU A 95 -15.49 -1.55 0.41
C LEU A 95 -14.90 -2.92 0.75
N LYS A 96 -15.16 -3.92 -0.09
CA LYS A 96 -14.62 -5.26 0.11
C LYS A 96 -13.10 -5.30 0.01
N ILE A 97 -12.53 -4.56 -0.94
CA ILE A 97 -11.07 -4.43 -1.08
C ILE A 97 -10.48 -3.77 0.17
N GLN A 98 -11.11 -2.72 0.69
CA GLN A 98 -10.67 -2.07 1.92
C GLN A 98 -10.61 -3.05 3.10
N GLU A 99 -11.67 -3.83 3.33
CA GLU A 99 -11.71 -4.83 4.38
C GLU A 99 -10.58 -5.87 4.23
N GLN A 100 -10.38 -6.37 3.01
CA GLN A 100 -9.29 -7.32 2.72
C GLN A 100 -7.91 -6.73 2.98
N LEU A 101 -7.68 -5.47 2.58
CA LEU A 101 -6.40 -4.79 2.81
C LEU A 101 -6.14 -4.59 4.30
N GLN A 102 -7.15 -4.17 5.07
CA GLN A 102 -7.03 -3.99 6.52
C GLN A 102 -6.75 -5.31 7.23
N GLN A 103 -7.42 -6.39 6.81
CA GLN A 103 -7.16 -7.71 7.35
C GLN A 103 -5.73 -8.17 7.06
N LEU A 104 -5.27 -8.07 5.81
CA LEU A 104 -3.90 -8.43 5.42
C LEU A 104 -2.86 -7.59 6.18
N GLU A 105 -3.10 -6.30 6.35
CA GLU A 105 -2.21 -5.44 7.13
C GLU A 105 -2.10 -5.92 8.58
N ALA A 106 -3.23 -6.22 9.22
CA ALA A 106 -3.26 -6.69 10.60
C ALA A 106 -2.53 -8.02 10.76
N GLU A 107 -2.81 -9.00 9.90
CA GLU A 107 -2.15 -10.30 9.89
C GLU A 107 -0.63 -10.16 9.68
N LEU A 108 -0.21 -9.33 8.73
CA LEU A 108 1.21 -9.14 8.44
C LEU A 108 1.95 -8.44 9.60
N ARG A 109 1.32 -7.47 10.26
CA ARG A 109 1.88 -6.81 11.45
C ARG A 109 2.05 -7.81 12.60
N GLU A 110 1.08 -8.69 12.82
CA GLU A 110 1.16 -9.74 13.83
C GLU A 110 2.28 -10.72 13.53
N VAL A 111 2.37 -11.23 12.31
CA VAL A 111 3.44 -12.15 11.88
C VAL A 111 4.81 -11.50 12.01
N THR A 112 4.95 -10.24 11.62
CA THR A 112 6.22 -9.50 11.75
C THR A 112 6.63 -9.37 13.22
N LYS A 113 5.70 -9.01 14.11
CA LYS A 113 5.95 -8.94 15.55
C LYS A 113 6.37 -10.29 16.13
N ASN A 114 5.68 -11.36 15.73
CA ASN A 114 6.02 -12.72 16.16
C ASN A 114 7.41 -13.14 15.68
N LYS A 115 7.77 -12.82 14.42
CA LYS A 115 9.10 -13.06 13.86
C LYS A 115 10.20 -12.35 14.67
N GLU A 116 10.00 -11.09 15.03
CA GLU A 116 10.96 -10.34 15.85
C GLU A 116 11.12 -10.95 17.25
N THR A 117 10.01 -11.35 17.87
CA THR A 117 10.03 -12.01 19.18
C THR A 117 10.77 -13.35 19.11
N LEU A 118 10.48 -14.16 18.10
CA LEU A 118 11.17 -15.45 17.88
C LEU A 118 12.67 -15.25 17.65
N LYS A 119 13.06 -14.24 16.86
CA LYS A 119 14.47 -13.91 16.63
C LYS A 119 15.18 -13.55 17.93
N ARG A 120 14.56 -12.74 18.78
CA ARG A 120 15.12 -12.37 20.10
C ARG A 120 15.29 -13.60 20.99
N ASN A 121 14.24 -14.41 21.12
CA ASN A 121 14.29 -15.64 21.92
C ASN A 121 15.37 -16.61 21.41
N PHE A 122 15.52 -16.73 20.10
CA PHE A 122 16.56 -17.55 19.49
C PHE A 122 17.97 -17.05 19.86
N LEU A 123 18.20 -15.73 19.82
CA LEU A 123 19.48 -15.16 20.24
C LEU A 123 19.77 -15.42 21.71
N GLU A 124 18.81 -15.19 22.60
CA GLU A 124 18.93 -15.48 24.02
C GLU A 124 19.28 -16.95 24.28
N LEU A 125 18.56 -17.89 23.67
CA LEU A 125 18.84 -19.32 23.79
C LEU A 125 20.22 -19.70 23.22
N THR A 126 20.65 -19.04 22.18
CA THR A 126 22.00 -19.25 21.61
C THR A 126 23.10 -18.80 22.58
N GLU A 127 22.90 -17.65 23.25
CA GLU A 127 23.81 -17.16 24.29
C GLU A 127 23.86 -18.11 25.50
N TYR A 128 22.71 -18.56 25.99
CA TYR A 128 22.66 -19.59 27.06
C TYR A 128 23.37 -20.88 26.68
N ASN A 129 23.15 -21.40 25.48
CA ASN A 129 23.83 -22.57 24.98
C ASN A 129 25.35 -22.37 24.94
N HIS A 130 25.81 -21.22 24.49
CA HIS A 130 27.22 -20.88 24.48
C HIS A 130 27.82 -20.82 25.88
N MET A 131 27.16 -20.15 26.82
CA MET A 131 27.61 -20.12 28.23
C MET A 131 27.71 -21.51 28.85
N LEU A 132 26.70 -22.35 28.65
CA LEU A 132 26.70 -23.72 29.15
C LEU A 132 27.86 -24.55 28.57
N ARG A 133 28.15 -24.43 27.29
CA ARG A 133 29.28 -25.10 26.64
C ARG A 133 30.63 -24.63 27.19
N VAL A 134 30.80 -23.32 27.39
CA VAL A 134 32.04 -22.79 27.99
C VAL A 134 32.22 -23.29 29.40
N THR A 135 31.17 -23.25 30.22
CA THR A 135 31.20 -23.75 31.59
C THR A 135 31.52 -25.25 31.64
N GLN A 136 30.89 -26.05 30.80
CA GLN A 136 31.17 -27.50 30.72
C GLN A 136 32.63 -27.78 30.34
N ASN A 137 33.18 -27.02 29.39
CA ASN A 137 34.60 -27.16 29.01
C ASN A 137 35.55 -26.76 30.14
N PHE A 138 35.18 -25.70 30.88
CA PHE A 138 35.97 -25.30 32.07
C PHE A 138 36.00 -26.39 33.14
N VAL A 139 34.83 -26.92 33.50
CA VAL A 139 34.73 -27.99 34.50
C VAL A 139 35.51 -29.25 34.09
N LYS A 140 35.46 -29.64 32.80
CA LYS A 140 36.25 -30.76 32.31
C LYS A 140 37.76 -30.56 32.46
N ARG A 141 38.26 -29.36 32.19
CA ARG A 141 39.70 -29.03 32.32
C ARG A 141 40.19 -28.97 33.77
N THR A 142 39.29 -28.68 34.71
CA THR A 142 39.65 -28.62 36.14
C THR A 142 39.52 -29.95 36.87
N SER A 143 38.98 -30.99 36.20
CA SER A 143 38.80 -32.33 36.73
C SER A 143 39.89 -33.31 36.24
N GLU A 144 40.79 -32.89 35.38
CA GLU A 144 42.04 -33.56 34.98
C GLU A 144 43.20 -32.97 35.79
#